data_e2f834d475b7bfe46ce4608d4b9212ba
#
_entry.id   e2f834d475b7bfe46ce4608d4b9212ba
#
_cell.length_a   1.000
_cell.length_b   1.000
_cell.length_c   1.000
_cell.angle_alpha   90.00
_cell.angle_beta   90.00
_cell.angle_gamma   90.00
#
_symmetry.space_group_name_H-M   'P 1'
#
loop_
_entity.id
_entity.type
_entity.pdbx_description
1 polymer ?
#
loop_
_entity_poly.entity_id
_entity_poly.type
_entity_poly.pdbx_seq_one_letter_code
_entity_poly.pdbx_strand_id
1 'polypeptide(L)'
;MSSSHDYIKDKRNKNIKIFINNKFFTRENAKVSVFDSGFLLGDGVWSGIRYHNNKFLFLKDHLTRLFDDAKKINLKIHLSKKEISTILTNTIKINKMKTDVHLRLVVSRGIKSTPYQDPAFTISKPTIVIIPEYKQPQNSVYKKGLVLKTVKTIRGPHNVQDPRINSLSKL
;
A
#
# COMPACT_ATOMS: atom_id res chain seq x y z
N MET A 1 20.64 -16.98 0.58
CA MET A 1 20.96 -15.55 0.82
C MET A 1 19.78 -14.93 1.54
N SER A 2 19.99 -14.24 2.65
CA SER A 2 18.91 -13.55 3.35
C SER A 2 18.61 -12.20 2.70
N SER A 3 17.33 -11.84 2.57
CA SER A 3 16.88 -10.55 2.06
C SER A 3 16.20 -9.76 3.17
N SER A 4 16.25 -8.43 3.12
CA SER A 4 15.47 -7.56 4.04
C SER A 4 13.96 -7.74 3.86
N HIS A 5 13.55 -8.41 2.79
CA HIS A 5 12.16 -8.70 2.44
C HIS A 5 11.80 -10.20 2.54
N ASP A 6 12.67 -11.03 3.13
CA ASP A 6 12.35 -12.42 3.36
C ASP A 6 11.06 -12.54 4.17
N TYR A 7 10.15 -13.37 3.67
CA TYR A 7 8.87 -13.58 4.33
C TYR A 7 9.04 -14.52 5.52
N ILE A 8 8.76 -14.01 6.70
CA ILE A 8 8.62 -14.81 7.92
C ILE A 8 7.14 -14.92 8.24
N LYS A 9 6.62 -16.15 8.26
CA LYS A 9 5.22 -16.41 8.60
C LYS A 9 4.97 -16.03 10.07
N ASP A 10 4.17 -15.00 10.29
CA ASP A 10 3.72 -14.60 11.62
C ASP A 10 2.29 -15.07 11.84
N LYS A 11 2.08 -15.94 12.85
CA LYS A 11 0.77 -16.51 13.16
C LYS A 11 -0.27 -15.44 13.52
N ARG A 12 0.16 -14.29 14.05
CA ARG A 12 -0.71 -13.14 14.38
C ARG A 12 -1.42 -12.58 13.16
N ASN A 13 -0.85 -12.74 11.96
CA ASN A 13 -1.43 -12.26 10.71
C ASN A 13 -2.60 -13.10 10.19
N LYS A 14 -2.93 -14.23 10.83
CA LYS A 14 -4.04 -15.10 10.40
C LYS A 14 -5.40 -14.41 10.50
N ASN A 15 -5.62 -13.69 11.60
CA ASN A 15 -6.94 -13.13 11.97
C ASN A 15 -7.00 -11.59 11.84
N ILE A 16 -6.15 -10.99 11.02
CA ILE A 16 -6.15 -9.54 10.83
C ILE A 16 -7.43 -9.06 10.16
N LYS A 17 -7.86 -7.84 10.54
CA LYS A 17 -8.93 -7.09 9.89
C LYS A 17 -8.32 -6.12 8.90
N ILE A 18 -8.77 -6.19 7.66
CA ILE A 18 -8.34 -5.37 6.52
C ILE A 18 -9.43 -4.35 6.25
N PHE A 19 -9.05 -3.09 6.10
CA PHE A 19 -9.98 -2.02 5.71
C PHE A 19 -10.10 -1.98 4.19
N ILE A 20 -11.34 -1.94 3.70
CA ILE A 20 -11.64 -1.68 2.28
C ILE A 20 -12.77 -0.66 2.25
N ASN A 21 -12.49 0.53 1.69
CA ASN A 21 -13.41 1.65 1.60
C ASN A 21 -13.98 2.05 2.97
N ASN A 22 -15.17 1.60 3.32
CA ASN A 22 -15.86 2.03 4.55
C ASN A 22 -15.99 0.92 5.60
N LYS A 23 -15.43 -0.28 5.35
CA LYS A 23 -15.66 -1.46 6.18
C LYS A 23 -14.38 -2.22 6.48
N PHE A 24 -14.41 -2.98 7.59
CA PHE A 24 -13.37 -3.93 7.95
C PHE A 24 -13.81 -5.35 7.62
N PHE A 25 -12.93 -6.10 6.98
CA PHE A 25 -13.14 -7.49 6.57
C PHE A 25 -12.12 -8.41 7.21
N THR A 26 -12.47 -9.68 7.41
CA THR A 26 -11.46 -10.71 7.70
C THR A 26 -10.54 -10.89 6.50
N ARG A 27 -9.34 -11.41 6.70
CA ARG A 27 -8.37 -11.66 5.62
C ARG A 27 -8.99 -12.45 4.45
N GLU A 28 -9.81 -13.45 4.74
CA GLU A 28 -10.45 -14.32 3.73
C GLU A 28 -11.53 -13.59 2.92
N ASN A 29 -12.22 -12.64 3.56
CA ASN A 29 -13.34 -11.90 2.97
C ASN A 29 -12.93 -10.53 2.40
N ALA A 30 -11.65 -10.14 2.53
CA ALA A 30 -11.12 -8.89 1.99
C ALA A 30 -10.89 -9.06 0.48
N LYS A 31 -11.88 -8.69 -0.32
CA LYS A 31 -11.90 -8.82 -1.78
C LYS A 31 -12.14 -7.47 -2.43
N VAL A 32 -11.53 -7.24 -3.58
CA VAL A 32 -11.82 -6.11 -4.48
C VAL A 32 -12.44 -6.64 -5.77
N SER A 33 -13.16 -5.78 -6.48
CA SER A 33 -13.74 -6.14 -7.77
C SER A 33 -12.66 -6.49 -8.79
N VAL A 34 -12.93 -7.46 -9.66
CA VAL A 34 -12.08 -7.74 -10.85
C VAL A 34 -12.10 -6.57 -11.83
N PHE A 35 -13.09 -5.67 -11.76
CA PHE A 35 -13.16 -4.43 -12.53
C PHE A 35 -12.48 -3.24 -11.84
N ASP A 36 -11.80 -3.45 -10.71
CA ASP A 36 -11.00 -2.39 -10.09
C ASP A 36 -9.82 -2.02 -11.00
N SER A 37 -9.64 -0.73 -11.24
CA SER A 37 -8.58 -0.21 -12.13
C SER A 37 -7.17 -0.55 -11.65
N GLY A 38 -6.99 -0.67 -10.34
CA GLY A 38 -5.73 -1.12 -9.75
C GLY A 38 -5.43 -2.58 -10.08
N PHE A 39 -6.45 -3.45 -10.09
CA PHE A 39 -6.31 -4.85 -10.50
C PHE A 39 -6.11 -4.98 -12.01
N LEU A 40 -6.93 -4.30 -12.81
CA LEU A 40 -6.89 -4.42 -14.26
C LEU A 40 -5.64 -3.81 -14.90
N LEU A 41 -5.23 -2.63 -14.43
CA LEU A 41 -4.29 -1.76 -15.13
C LEU A 41 -3.11 -1.29 -14.28
N GLY A 42 -3.06 -1.64 -12.99
CA GLY A 42 -2.10 -1.04 -12.07
C GLY A 42 -2.35 0.46 -11.83
N ASP A 43 -3.56 0.98 -12.14
CA ASP A 43 -3.88 2.39 -12.01
C ASP A 43 -4.22 2.76 -10.57
N GLY A 44 -3.22 3.25 -9.88
CA GLY A 44 -3.30 3.65 -8.49
C GLY A 44 -1.95 3.91 -7.87
N VAL A 45 -1.97 4.29 -6.60
CA VAL A 45 -0.79 4.60 -5.79
C VAL A 45 -0.83 3.85 -4.46
N TRP A 46 0.33 3.74 -3.82
CA TRP A 46 0.41 3.09 -2.52
C TRP A 46 1.49 3.69 -1.61
N SER A 47 1.36 3.45 -0.31
CA SER A 47 2.39 3.76 0.68
C SER A 47 2.55 2.63 1.68
N GLY A 48 3.80 2.33 2.05
CA GLY A 48 4.14 1.42 3.16
C GLY A 48 4.43 2.24 4.40
N ILE A 49 3.63 2.08 5.45
CA ILE A 49 3.70 2.88 6.67
C ILE A 49 4.09 1.97 7.83
N ARG A 50 5.12 2.34 8.58
CA ARG A 50 5.56 1.60 9.77
C ARG A 50 4.84 2.10 11.01
N TYR A 51 4.35 1.15 11.84
CA TYR A 51 3.84 1.43 13.18
C TYR A 51 4.66 0.62 14.19
N HIS A 52 5.30 1.34 15.11
CA HIS A 52 6.23 0.76 16.06
C HIS A 52 6.12 1.49 17.41
N ASN A 53 6.10 0.73 18.52
CA ASN A 53 5.97 1.27 19.88
C ASN A 53 4.84 2.29 20.03
N ASN A 54 3.64 1.92 19.56
CA ASN A 54 2.42 2.73 19.59
C ASN A 54 2.49 4.05 18.81
N LYS A 55 3.42 4.18 17.84
CA LYS A 55 3.57 5.38 17.02
C LYS A 55 3.69 5.04 15.54
N PHE A 56 3.06 5.83 14.68
CA PHE A 56 3.34 5.83 13.25
C PHE A 56 4.65 6.55 12.99
N LEU A 57 5.53 5.93 12.22
CA LEU A 57 6.78 6.57 11.81
C LEU A 57 6.54 7.36 10.53
N PHE A 58 6.91 8.65 10.52
CA PHE A 58 6.83 9.56 9.37
C PHE A 58 5.47 9.60 8.67
N LEU A 59 4.35 9.48 9.41
CA LEU A 59 3.00 9.40 8.85
C LEU A 59 2.68 10.60 7.95
N LYS A 60 3.02 11.82 8.39
CA LYS A 60 2.78 13.05 7.63
C LYS A 60 3.45 13.00 6.25
N ASP A 61 4.71 12.55 6.20
CA ASP A 61 5.50 12.48 4.98
C ASP A 61 4.97 11.39 4.04
N HIS A 62 4.62 10.22 4.60
CA HIS A 62 3.97 9.14 3.84
C HIS A 62 2.66 9.57 3.19
N LEU A 63 1.79 10.27 3.93
CA LEU A 63 0.53 10.77 3.38
C LEU A 63 0.76 11.89 2.38
N THR A 64 1.69 12.81 2.64
CA THR A 64 2.03 13.87 1.68
C THR A 64 2.48 13.28 0.36
N ARG A 65 3.44 12.37 0.37
CA ARG A 65 3.91 11.67 -0.83
C ARG A 65 2.79 10.92 -1.55
N LEU A 66 1.91 10.20 -0.82
CA LEU A 66 0.80 9.48 -1.42
C LEU A 66 -0.13 10.42 -2.22
N PHE A 67 -0.46 11.59 -1.66
CA PHE A 67 -1.31 12.57 -2.33
C PHE A 67 -0.61 13.24 -3.52
N ASP A 68 0.69 13.51 -3.40
CA ASP A 68 1.49 14.06 -4.50
C ASP A 68 1.64 13.06 -5.64
N ASP A 69 1.86 11.78 -5.32
CA ASP A 69 1.90 10.69 -6.30
C ASP A 69 0.55 10.52 -7.01
N ALA A 70 -0.56 10.56 -6.26
CA ALA A 70 -1.91 10.50 -6.81
C ALA A 70 -2.18 11.67 -7.76
N LYS A 71 -1.78 12.90 -7.38
CA LYS A 71 -1.90 14.10 -8.22
C LYS A 71 -1.15 13.95 -9.54
N LYS A 72 0.06 13.37 -9.53
CA LYS A 72 0.87 13.16 -10.75
C LYS A 72 0.21 12.22 -11.77
N ILE A 73 -0.64 11.30 -11.32
CA ILE A 73 -1.41 10.41 -12.19
C ILE A 73 -2.87 10.85 -12.34
N ASN A 74 -3.19 12.12 -12.01
CA ASN A 74 -4.56 12.67 -12.05
C ASN A 74 -5.59 11.81 -11.30
N LEU A 75 -5.21 11.21 -10.16
CA LEU A 75 -6.10 10.46 -9.29
C LEU A 75 -6.52 11.34 -8.12
N LYS A 76 -7.80 11.70 -8.05
CA LYS A 76 -8.36 12.51 -6.94
C LYS A 76 -8.77 11.59 -5.79
N ILE A 77 -7.99 11.57 -4.71
CA ILE A 77 -8.37 10.89 -3.47
C ILE A 77 -9.53 11.66 -2.82
N HIS A 78 -10.65 10.97 -2.54
CA HIS A 78 -11.87 11.59 -2.02
C HIS A 78 -11.86 11.83 -0.50
N LEU A 79 -10.86 11.31 0.21
CA LEU A 79 -10.64 11.53 1.63
C LEU A 79 -9.48 12.49 1.86
N SER A 80 -9.55 13.25 2.94
CA SER A 80 -8.44 14.10 3.41
C SER A 80 -7.34 13.27 4.07
N LYS A 81 -6.14 13.84 4.19
CA LYS A 81 -5.03 13.23 4.95
C LYS A 81 -5.42 12.93 6.40
N LYS A 82 -6.26 13.79 7.03
CA LYS A 82 -6.76 13.60 8.40
C LYS A 82 -7.69 12.39 8.50
N GLU A 83 -8.61 12.23 7.57
CA GLU A 83 -9.52 11.07 7.53
C GLU A 83 -8.75 9.77 7.33
N ILE A 84 -7.79 9.73 6.39
CA ILE A 84 -6.94 8.55 6.20
C ILE A 84 -6.13 8.24 7.46
N SER A 85 -5.57 9.25 8.13
CA SER A 85 -4.88 9.07 9.41
C SER A 85 -5.78 8.46 10.48
N THR A 86 -7.03 8.90 10.56
CA THR A 86 -8.03 8.34 11.48
C THR A 86 -8.32 6.87 11.16
N ILE A 87 -8.48 6.54 9.88
CA ILE A 87 -8.72 5.16 9.43
C ILE A 87 -7.53 4.26 9.74
N LEU A 88 -6.30 4.73 9.51
CA LEU A 88 -5.07 4.01 9.88
C LEU A 88 -5.03 3.72 11.38
N THR A 89 -5.36 4.72 12.21
CA THR A 89 -5.43 4.57 13.68
C THR A 89 -6.50 3.55 14.08
N ASN A 90 -7.68 3.59 13.46
CA ASN A 90 -8.74 2.62 13.71
C ASN A 90 -8.35 1.22 13.25
N THR A 91 -7.60 1.10 12.14
CA THR A 91 -7.06 -0.19 11.68
C THR A 91 -6.12 -0.81 12.70
N ILE A 92 -5.25 -0.03 13.32
CA ILE A 92 -4.37 -0.48 14.41
C ILE A 92 -5.19 -0.90 15.63
N LYS A 93 -6.17 -0.08 16.04
CA LYS A 93 -7.01 -0.34 17.23
C LYS A 93 -7.83 -1.62 17.11
N ILE A 94 -8.53 -1.82 15.99
CA ILE A 94 -9.39 -3.01 15.77
C ILE A 94 -8.58 -4.30 15.72
N ASN A 95 -7.31 -4.23 15.28
CA ASN A 95 -6.37 -5.35 15.28
C ASN A 95 -5.58 -5.48 16.59
N LYS A 96 -5.78 -4.61 17.57
CA LYS A 96 -5.06 -4.60 18.85
C LYS A 96 -3.53 -4.60 18.69
N MET A 97 -3.04 -3.95 17.64
CA MET A 97 -1.62 -3.91 17.30
C MET A 97 -0.90 -2.82 18.11
N LYS A 98 0.34 -3.09 18.54
CA LYS A 98 1.15 -2.17 19.35
C LYS A 98 2.50 -1.82 18.73
N THR A 99 3.14 -2.80 18.09
CA THR A 99 4.50 -2.66 17.55
C THR A 99 4.73 -3.60 16.37
N ASP A 100 5.78 -3.34 15.61
CA ASP A 100 6.26 -4.18 14.49
C ASP A 100 5.25 -4.41 13.38
N VAL A 101 4.41 -3.41 13.13
CA VAL A 101 3.39 -3.47 12.11
C VAL A 101 3.83 -2.69 10.87
N HIS A 102 3.61 -3.28 9.72
CA HIS A 102 3.68 -2.63 8.43
C HIS A 102 2.29 -2.51 7.85
N LEU A 103 1.84 -1.29 7.57
CA LEU A 103 0.57 -1.04 6.92
C LEU A 103 0.82 -0.74 5.44
N ARG A 104 0.17 -1.50 4.57
CA ARG A 104 0.10 -1.17 3.15
C ARG A 104 -1.20 -0.42 2.89
N LEU A 105 -1.07 0.86 2.60
CA LEU A 105 -2.16 1.72 2.16
C LEU A 105 -2.13 1.77 0.63
N VAL A 106 -3.21 1.33 0.00
CA VAL A 106 -3.40 1.30 -1.46
C VAL A 106 -4.59 2.16 -1.82
N VAL A 107 -4.46 2.94 -2.88
CA VAL A 107 -5.55 3.72 -3.46
C VAL A 107 -5.55 3.48 -4.96
N SER A 108 -6.57 2.79 -5.48
CA SER A 108 -6.80 2.68 -6.92
C SER A 108 -7.76 3.77 -7.39
N ARG A 109 -7.85 3.99 -8.72
CA ARG A 109 -8.83 4.94 -9.29
C ARG A 109 -10.28 4.52 -9.02
N GLY A 110 -10.53 3.23 -8.79
CA GLY A 110 -11.86 2.68 -8.51
C GLY A 110 -12.33 1.67 -9.56
N ILE A 111 -13.61 1.34 -9.51
CA ILE A 111 -14.23 0.33 -10.36
C ILE A 111 -14.58 0.94 -11.72
N LYS A 112 -14.29 0.20 -12.78
CA LYS A 112 -14.62 0.56 -14.16
C LYS A 112 -15.88 -0.16 -14.62
N SER A 113 -16.63 0.46 -15.54
CA SER A 113 -17.78 -0.16 -16.21
C SER A 113 -17.34 -1.20 -17.26
N THR A 114 -16.13 -1.07 -17.77
CA THR A 114 -15.51 -1.93 -18.78
C THR A 114 -14.00 -1.95 -18.59
N PRO A 115 -13.26 -3.00 -18.99
CA PRO A 115 -11.82 -3.12 -18.76
C PRO A 115 -10.96 -2.22 -19.68
N TYR A 116 -11.52 -1.18 -20.29
CA TYR A 116 -10.76 -0.25 -21.13
C TYR A 116 -9.84 0.66 -20.31
N GLN A 117 -8.75 1.13 -20.92
CA GLN A 117 -7.72 1.93 -20.25
C GLN A 117 -8.21 3.35 -19.90
N ASP A 118 -9.11 3.94 -20.70
CA ASP A 118 -9.58 5.31 -20.48
C ASP A 118 -10.18 5.50 -19.08
N PRO A 119 -9.67 6.44 -18.27
CA PRO A 119 -10.19 6.77 -16.95
C PRO A 119 -11.66 7.21 -16.95
N ALA A 120 -12.20 7.69 -18.06
CA ALA A 120 -13.61 8.10 -18.19
C ALA A 120 -14.59 6.96 -17.90
N PHE A 121 -14.17 5.71 -18.06
CA PHE A 121 -15.00 4.54 -17.72
C PHE A 121 -15.01 4.19 -16.22
N THR A 122 -14.43 5.02 -15.37
CA THR A 122 -14.50 4.82 -13.90
C THR A 122 -15.88 5.24 -13.39
N ILE A 123 -16.60 4.31 -12.76
CA ILE A 123 -17.97 4.49 -12.26
C ILE A 123 -18.09 4.59 -10.74
N SER A 124 -16.98 4.46 -10.02
CA SER A 124 -16.97 4.55 -8.56
C SER A 124 -16.00 5.60 -8.04
N LYS A 125 -16.08 5.87 -6.73
CA LYS A 125 -15.02 6.57 -6.01
C LYS A 125 -13.76 5.70 -5.98
N PRO A 126 -12.57 6.29 -5.76
CA PRO A 126 -11.33 5.54 -5.54
C PRO A 126 -11.50 4.44 -4.49
N THR A 127 -10.95 3.26 -4.77
CA THR A 127 -10.90 2.16 -3.82
C THR A 127 -9.71 2.35 -2.88
N ILE A 128 -9.98 2.36 -1.57
CA ILE A 128 -8.95 2.50 -0.53
C ILE A 128 -8.86 1.20 0.24
N VAL A 129 -7.67 0.61 0.27
CA VAL A 129 -7.38 -0.62 1.00
C VAL A 129 -6.25 -0.37 1.99
N ILE A 130 -6.42 -0.83 3.24
CA ILE A 130 -5.36 -0.81 4.26
C ILE A 130 -5.18 -2.23 4.80
N ILE A 131 -4.00 -2.78 4.56
CA ILE A 131 -3.60 -4.12 5.02
C ILE A 131 -2.57 -3.95 6.12
N PRO A 132 -2.89 -4.22 7.39
CA PRO A 132 -1.91 -4.22 8.47
C PRO A 132 -1.32 -5.63 8.62
N GLU A 133 -0.01 -5.74 8.73
CA GLU A 133 0.66 -7.01 9.02
C GLU A 133 1.78 -6.83 10.05
N TYR A 134 1.90 -7.76 10.97
CA TYR A 134 3.11 -7.89 11.78
C TYR A 134 4.26 -8.28 10.85
N LYS A 135 5.29 -7.46 10.81
CA LYS A 135 6.45 -7.68 9.96
C LYS A 135 7.70 -7.10 10.61
N GLN A 136 8.65 -7.97 10.90
CA GLN A 136 9.97 -7.59 11.40
C GLN A 136 11.05 -7.97 10.37
N PRO A 137 12.07 -7.13 10.19
CA PRO A 137 13.28 -7.54 9.49
C PRO A 137 13.96 -8.67 10.25
N GLN A 138 14.64 -9.56 9.55
CA GLN A 138 15.43 -10.61 10.21
C GLN A 138 16.63 -10.00 10.95
N ASN A 139 16.88 -10.46 12.18
CA ASN A 139 18.04 -10.02 12.97
C ASN A 139 19.39 -10.30 12.26
N SER A 140 19.44 -11.32 11.40
CA SER A 140 20.60 -11.65 10.60
C SER A 140 21.03 -10.52 9.66
N VAL A 141 20.06 -9.75 9.14
CA VAL A 141 20.32 -8.59 8.26
C VAL A 141 21.10 -7.50 9.00
N TYR A 142 20.77 -7.24 10.26
CA TYR A 142 21.48 -6.26 11.07
C TYR A 142 22.88 -6.72 11.49
N LYS A 143 23.09 -8.04 11.66
CA LYS A 143 24.39 -8.60 12.08
C LYS A 143 25.32 -8.86 10.90
N LYS A 144 24.81 -9.36 9.78
CA LYS A 144 25.58 -9.84 8.63
C LYS A 144 25.55 -8.89 7.43
N GLY A 145 24.67 -7.87 7.46
CA GLY A 145 24.41 -7.01 6.30
C GLY A 145 23.67 -7.73 5.17
N LEU A 146 23.65 -7.11 4.00
CA LEU A 146 23.05 -7.61 2.77
C LEU A 146 24.09 -7.71 1.68
N VAL A 147 24.02 -8.76 0.87
CA VAL A 147 24.78 -8.87 -0.36
C VAL A 147 24.02 -8.16 -1.47
N LEU A 148 24.59 -7.10 -2.02
CA LEU A 148 24.04 -6.37 -3.16
C LEU A 148 24.71 -6.85 -4.44
N LYS A 149 23.90 -6.93 -5.51
CA LYS A 149 24.38 -7.30 -6.85
C LYS A 149 23.89 -6.28 -7.87
N THR A 150 24.81 -5.68 -8.59
CA THR A 150 24.47 -4.80 -9.72
C THR A 150 23.97 -5.65 -10.89
N VAL A 151 22.83 -5.29 -11.44
CA VAL A 151 22.25 -5.96 -12.61
C VAL A 151 22.36 -5.07 -13.85
N LYS A 152 22.35 -5.67 -15.04
CA LYS A 152 22.39 -4.93 -16.32
C LYS A 152 21.08 -4.23 -16.65
N THR A 153 19.96 -4.72 -16.09
CA THR A 153 18.63 -4.12 -16.31
C THR A 153 18.58 -2.74 -15.69
N ILE A 154 18.29 -1.73 -16.49
CA ILE A 154 18.14 -0.33 -16.06
C ILE A 154 16.65 -0.01 -16.02
N ARG A 155 16.21 0.64 -14.93
CA ARG A 155 14.86 1.15 -14.85
C ARG A 155 14.66 2.26 -15.88
N GLY A 156 13.50 2.31 -16.54
CA GLY A 156 13.20 3.30 -17.56
C GLY A 156 13.42 4.75 -17.06
N PRO A 157 13.78 5.67 -17.96
CA PRO A 157 13.99 7.08 -17.62
C PRO A 157 12.69 7.73 -17.17
N HIS A 158 12.79 8.82 -16.40
CA HIS A 158 11.65 9.49 -15.77
C HIS A 158 10.61 10.09 -16.74
N ASN A 159 10.98 10.28 -18.00
CA ASN A 159 10.10 10.77 -19.07
C ASN A 159 9.24 9.66 -19.72
N VAL A 160 9.53 8.39 -19.44
CA VAL A 160 8.70 7.26 -19.87
C VAL A 160 7.72 6.86 -18.76
N GLN A 161 8.23 6.59 -17.58
CA GLN A 161 7.44 6.35 -16.38
C GLN A 161 8.22 6.87 -15.18
N ASP A 162 7.71 7.90 -14.48
CA ASP A 162 8.43 8.47 -13.34
C ASP A 162 8.63 7.44 -12.22
N PRO A 163 9.85 6.91 -12.02
CA PRO A 163 10.13 5.87 -11.03
C PRO A 163 9.98 6.36 -9.59
N ARG A 164 9.84 7.68 -9.36
CA ARG A 164 9.61 8.28 -8.06
C ARG A 164 8.19 8.13 -7.58
N ILE A 165 7.21 7.92 -8.50
CA ILE A 165 5.82 7.66 -8.15
C ILE A 165 5.70 6.24 -7.60
N ASN A 166 5.13 6.07 -6.41
CA ASN A 166 4.74 4.76 -5.89
C ASN A 166 3.41 4.29 -6.52
N SER A 167 3.43 4.04 -7.83
CA SER A 167 2.27 3.51 -8.56
C SER A 167 2.09 2.01 -8.33
N LEU A 168 0.91 1.48 -8.63
CA LEU A 168 0.61 0.04 -8.60
C LEU A 168 1.20 -0.70 -9.81
N SER A 169 1.54 -0.01 -10.88
CA SER A 169 2.16 -0.55 -12.11
C SER A 169 3.69 -0.62 -12.04
N LYS A 170 4.24 -0.82 -10.87
CA LYS A 170 5.70 -0.81 -10.64
C LYS A 170 6.29 -2.21 -10.76
N LEU A 171 6.54 -2.64 -11.97
CA LEU A 171 7.29 -3.86 -12.29
C LEU A 171 8.68 -3.53 -12.81
#